data_94c7d26fc5e1811540a25a0b26dd4ca5
#
_entry.id   94c7d26fc5e1811540a25a0b26dd4ca5
#
_cell.length_a   1.000
_cell.length_b   1.000
_cell.length_c   1.000
_cell.angle_alpha   90.00
_cell.angle_beta   90.00
_cell.angle_gamma   90.00
#
_symmetry.space_group_name_H-M   'P 1'
#
loop_
_entity.id
_entity.type
_entity.pdbx_description
1 polymer ?
#
loop_
_entity_poly.entity_id
_entity_poly.type
_entity_poly.pdbx_seq_one_letter_code
_entity_poly.pdbx_strand_id
1 'polypeptide(L)'
;MNEQSNNVLAEEFRFFMTWGKYRDYKNLKLLISEPNDVRLAVDKAYTDMSTRTIKGLSLEFKGNEALKKVCKDEKWEETKNSLIDGCKKQLTDSIIELFKPYAKATENKTGAENSNIDFSEKLVKISNHFLDDYKSAMEILNNSILKVPNSTTYRIDVENIKYGKAQKVVNMTCKYLMLFSDASDYKKVFQQCEMPLDSKILEYYNEIIVKSLNESRNNEIQKCTTAWSNLEYEEYKDIQKNIKEFCERNKNNDLNLTGYPLIDEFTIWKNQINK
;
A
#
# COMPACT_ATOMS: atom_id res chain seq x y z
N MET A 1 3.88 -26.62 -12.33
CA MET A 1 3.82 -25.59 -13.39
C MET A 1 3.63 -24.17 -12.85
N ASN A 2 3.10 -23.99 -11.63
CA ASN A 2 2.63 -22.67 -11.17
C ASN A 2 3.70 -21.75 -10.52
N GLU A 3 4.78 -22.27 -9.97
CA GLU A 3 5.86 -21.43 -9.41
C GLU A 3 6.62 -20.64 -10.47
N GLN A 4 6.87 -21.22 -11.62
CA GLN A 4 7.53 -20.54 -12.75
C GLN A 4 6.67 -19.41 -13.34
N SER A 5 5.35 -19.62 -13.46
CA SER A 5 4.43 -18.62 -14.03
C SER A 5 4.31 -17.37 -13.15
N ASN A 6 4.24 -17.53 -11.82
CA ASN A 6 4.17 -16.41 -10.89
C ASN A 6 5.50 -15.65 -10.78
N ASN A 7 6.63 -16.35 -10.92
CA ASN A 7 7.94 -15.69 -10.99
C ASN A 7 8.07 -14.83 -12.25
N VAL A 8 7.61 -15.30 -13.39
CA VAL A 8 7.63 -14.54 -14.66
C VAL A 8 6.78 -13.26 -14.54
N LEU A 9 5.58 -13.35 -13.95
CA LEU A 9 4.72 -12.19 -13.72
C LEU A 9 5.35 -11.17 -12.78
N ALA A 10 5.96 -11.64 -11.71
CA ALA A 10 6.68 -10.78 -10.77
C ALA A 10 7.88 -10.10 -11.44
N GLU A 11 8.61 -10.80 -12.31
CA GLU A 11 9.73 -10.24 -13.08
C GLU A 11 9.29 -9.23 -14.12
N GLU A 12 8.22 -9.50 -14.88
CA GLU A 12 7.65 -8.54 -15.83
C GLU A 12 7.20 -7.27 -15.12
N PHE A 13 6.49 -7.41 -13.98
CA PHE A 13 6.02 -6.29 -13.19
C PHE A 13 7.19 -5.53 -12.56
N ARG A 14 8.20 -6.23 -12.08
CA ARG A 14 9.44 -5.64 -11.57
C ARG A 14 10.14 -4.80 -12.64
N PHE A 15 10.35 -5.36 -13.83
CA PHE A 15 10.96 -4.64 -14.95
C PHE A 15 10.17 -3.36 -15.25
N PHE A 16 8.85 -3.47 -15.34
CA PHE A 16 7.97 -2.33 -15.60
C PHE A 16 8.06 -1.26 -14.49
N MET A 17 8.05 -1.67 -13.23
CA MET A 17 8.02 -0.73 -12.09
C MET A 17 9.38 -0.13 -11.74
N THR A 18 10.46 -0.81 -12.04
CA THR A 18 11.82 -0.37 -11.67
C THR A 18 12.58 0.27 -12.81
N TRP A 19 12.05 0.24 -14.04
CA TRP A 19 12.74 0.72 -15.25
C TRP A 19 14.14 0.10 -15.39
N GLY A 20 14.32 -1.14 -14.95
CA GLY A 20 15.60 -1.85 -14.99
C GLY A 20 16.66 -1.34 -14.01
N LYS A 21 16.32 -0.44 -13.09
CA LYS A 21 17.28 0.07 -12.07
C LYS A 21 17.68 -0.96 -11.03
N TYR A 22 16.79 -1.92 -10.75
CA TYR A 22 17.06 -3.02 -9.81
C TYR A 22 17.24 -4.30 -10.59
N ARG A 23 18.50 -4.63 -10.90
CA ARG A 23 18.88 -5.89 -11.57
C ARG A 23 19.20 -7.01 -10.59
N ASP A 24 19.61 -6.67 -9.38
CA ASP A 24 20.07 -7.65 -8.41
C ASP A 24 19.03 -7.86 -7.31
N TYR A 25 18.63 -9.12 -7.13
CA TYR A 25 17.76 -9.53 -6.04
C TYR A 25 18.57 -9.53 -4.75
N LYS A 26 18.08 -8.84 -3.72
CA LYS A 26 18.64 -8.91 -2.38
C LYS A 26 17.81 -9.87 -1.55
N ASN A 27 18.45 -10.73 -0.76
CA ASN A 27 17.69 -11.44 0.25
C ASN A 27 17.12 -10.43 1.26
N LEU A 28 16.02 -10.82 1.92
CA LEU A 28 15.28 -9.91 2.82
C LEU A 28 16.17 -9.32 3.92
N LYS A 29 17.14 -10.09 4.44
CA LYS A 29 18.11 -9.64 5.46
C LYS A 29 18.95 -8.47 4.95
N LEU A 30 19.51 -8.59 3.73
CA LEU A 30 20.29 -7.51 3.12
C LEU A 30 19.41 -6.29 2.81
N LEU A 31 18.21 -6.52 2.27
CA LEU A 31 17.27 -5.46 1.94
C LEU A 31 16.91 -4.62 3.17
N ILE A 32 16.63 -5.26 4.31
CA ILE A 32 16.25 -4.57 5.55
C ILE A 32 17.46 -3.95 6.25
N SER A 33 18.66 -4.49 6.06
CA SER A 33 19.87 -3.89 6.64
C SER A 33 20.29 -2.59 5.96
N GLU A 34 19.73 -2.28 4.79
CA GLU A 34 19.97 -1.05 4.05
C GLU A 34 18.73 -0.15 4.05
N PRO A 35 18.61 0.80 4.97
CA PRO A 35 17.43 1.66 5.11
C PRO A 35 17.06 2.40 3.81
N ASN A 36 18.03 2.70 2.96
CA ASN A 36 17.80 3.37 1.67
C ASN A 36 16.99 2.50 0.68
N ASP A 37 17.15 1.18 0.71
CA ASP A 37 16.36 0.28 -0.15
C ASP A 37 14.91 0.20 0.31
N VAL A 38 14.70 0.10 1.62
CA VAL A 38 13.34 0.17 2.20
C VAL A 38 12.70 1.53 1.93
N ARG A 39 13.48 2.60 2.09
CA ARG A 39 13.04 3.96 1.78
C ARG A 39 12.61 4.11 0.32
N LEU A 40 13.31 3.50 -0.61
CA LEU A 40 12.94 3.53 -2.02
C LEU A 40 11.58 2.85 -2.26
N ALA A 41 11.30 1.72 -1.59
CA ALA A 41 9.99 1.07 -1.65
C ALA A 41 8.88 1.98 -1.11
N VAL A 42 9.13 2.66 0.02
CA VAL A 42 8.22 3.66 0.61
C VAL A 42 7.98 4.83 -0.36
N ASP A 43 9.03 5.37 -0.96
CA ASP A 43 8.93 6.50 -1.90
C ASP A 43 8.09 6.15 -3.12
N LYS A 44 8.26 4.95 -3.68
CA LYS A 44 7.41 4.46 -4.78
C LYS A 44 5.96 4.28 -4.35
N ALA A 45 5.72 3.62 -3.23
CA ALA A 45 4.39 3.40 -2.69
C ALA A 45 3.66 4.72 -2.40
N TYR A 46 4.38 5.69 -1.81
CA TYR A 46 3.85 7.03 -1.58
C TYR A 46 3.50 7.74 -2.90
N THR A 47 4.35 7.64 -3.91
CA THR A 47 4.10 8.23 -5.23
C THR A 47 2.83 7.66 -5.86
N ASP A 48 2.63 6.34 -5.80
CA ASP A 48 1.42 5.70 -6.34
C ASP A 48 0.13 6.10 -5.62
N MET A 49 0.21 6.34 -4.33
CA MET A 49 -0.90 6.88 -3.54
C MET A 49 -1.11 8.36 -3.85
N SER A 50 -0.04 9.16 -3.86
CA SER A 50 -0.10 10.62 -3.87
C SER A 50 -0.39 11.21 -5.25
N THR A 51 -0.06 10.53 -6.35
CA THR A 51 -0.29 11.05 -7.71
C THR A 51 -1.74 11.44 -7.98
N ARG A 52 -2.70 10.85 -7.28
CA ARG A 52 -4.12 11.22 -7.36
C ARG A 52 -4.56 12.15 -6.24
N THR A 53 -3.93 12.09 -5.08
CA THR A 53 -4.34 12.83 -3.87
C THR A 53 -3.76 14.24 -3.84
N ILE A 54 -2.51 14.44 -4.24
CA ILE A 54 -1.88 15.79 -4.32
C ILE A 54 -2.36 16.54 -5.56
N LYS A 55 -2.71 15.85 -6.64
CA LYS A 55 -3.45 16.48 -7.75
C LYS A 55 -4.82 17.00 -7.32
N GLY A 56 -5.47 16.39 -6.34
CA GLY A 56 -6.66 16.90 -5.68
C GLY A 56 -6.41 18.25 -5.01
N LEU A 57 -5.33 18.40 -4.26
CA LEU A 57 -4.88 19.68 -3.71
C LEU A 57 -4.70 20.73 -4.81
N SER A 58 -4.05 20.40 -5.92
CA SER A 58 -3.87 21.32 -7.04
C SER A 58 -5.16 21.61 -7.83
N LEU A 59 -6.17 20.74 -7.75
CA LEU A 59 -7.48 20.93 -8.39
C LEU A 59 -8.43 21.77 -7.53
N GLU A 60 -8.39 21.64 -6.21
CA GLU A 60 -9.11 22.49 -5.28
C GLU A 60 -8.59 23.94 -5.32
N PHE A 61 -7.34 24.13 -5.70
CA PHE A 61 -6.72 25.45 -5.92
C PHE A 61 -6.98 26.05 -7.31
N LYS A 62 -7.71 25.36 -8.19
CA LYS A 62 -8.08 25.92 -9.50
C LYS A 62 -8.98 27.15 -9.32
N GLY A 63 -8.44 28.32 -9.64
CA GLY A 63 -9.15 29.59 -9.62
C GLY A 63 -8.71 30.58 -8.54
N ASN A 64 -7.85 30.17 -7.60
CA ASN A 64 -7.29 31.11 -6.61
C ASN A 64 -5.82 31.40 -6.87
N GLU A 65 -5.53 32.55 -7.47
CA GLU A 65 -4.16 32.96 -7.81
C GLU A 65 -3.28 33.20 -6.57
N ALA A 66 -3.87 33.58 -5.42
CA ALA A 66 -3.13 33.76 -4.18
C ALA A 66 -2.59 32.43 -3.65
N LEU A 67 -3.42 31.37 -3.69
CA LEU A 67 -3.02 30.03 -3.32
C LEU A 67 -2.01 29.41 -4.29
N LYS A 68 -2.17 29.68 -5.60
CA LYS A 68 -1.15 29.28 -6.58
C LYS A 68 0.20 29.91 -6.30
N LYS A 69 0.24 31.15 -5.80
CA LYS A 69 1.49 31.80 -5.38
C LYS A 69 2.08 31.13 -4.13
N VAL A 70 1.24 30.80 -3.13
CA VAL A 70 1.71 30.09 -1.92
C VAL A 70 2.25 28.72 -2.27
N CYS A 71 1.55 27.95 -3.10
CA CYS A 71 2.00 26.61 -3.54
C CYS A 71 3.25 26.65 -4.45
N LYS A 72 3.61 27.82 -5.00
CA LYS A 72 4.84 28.06 -5.74
C LYS A 72 5.93 28.71 -4.89
N ASP A 73 5.64 29.08 -3.66
CA ASP A 73 6.61 29.60 -2.71
C ASP A 73 7.58 28.48 -2.33
N GLU A 74 8.87 28.73 -2.53
CA GLU A 74 9.92 27.74 -2.23
C GLU A 74 9.85 27.29 -0.77
N LYS A 75 9.59 28.18 0.16
CA LYS A 75 9.49 27.88 1.59
C LYS A 75 8.30 26.96 1.91
N TRP A 76 7.17 27.12 1.22
CA TRP A 76 6.03 26.23 1.37
C TRP A 76 6.34 24.83 0.82
N GLU A 77 6.95 24.77 -0.38
CA GLU A 77 7.39 23.50 -0.98
C GLU A 77 8.44 22.79 -0.12
N GLU A 78 9.42 23.51 0.42
CA GLU A 78 10.40 22.96 1.35
C GLU A 78 9.72 22.41 2.61
N THR A 79 8.79 23.17 3.21
CA THR A 79 8.02 22.73 4.39
C THR A 79 7.22 21.47 4.08
N LYS A 80 6.47 21.46 2.99
CA LYS A 80 5.71 20.29 2.53
C LYS A 80 6.60 19.08 2.34
N ASN A 81 7.71 19.24 1.62
CA ASN A 81 8.63 18.15 1.34
C ASN A 81 9.28 17.62 2.62
N SER A 82 9.66 18.49 3.55
CA SER A 82 10.22 18.11 4.86
C SER A 82 9.22 17.31 5.69
N LEU A 83 7.97 17.75 5.77
CA LEU A 83 6.92 17.05 6.51
C LEU A 83 6.61 15.67 5.93
N ILE A 84 6.47 15.59 4.60
CA ILE A 84 6.23 14.32 3.90
C ILE A 84 7.44 13.39 4.06
N ASP A 85 8.66 13.94 4.00
CA ASP A 85 9.89 13.18 4.21
C ASP A 85 9.96 12.59 5.62
N GLY A 86 9.51 13.35 6.62
CA GLY A 86 9.35 12.88 8.00
C GLY A 86 8.41 11.68 8.10
N CYS A 87 7.20 11.77 7.52
CA CYS A 87 6.24 10.65 7.50
C CYS A 87 6.83 9.40 6.81
N LYS A 88 7.50 9.57 5.69
CA LYS A 88 8.13 8.47 4.95
C LYS A 88 9.28 7.84 5.74
N LYS A 89 10.07 8.64 6.46
CA LYS A 89 11.14 8.15 7.32
C LYS A 89 10.59 7.28 8.45
N GLN A 90 9.58 7.76 9.17
CA GLN A 90 8.92 6.99 10.23
C GLN A 90 8.32 5.69 9.71
N LEU A 91 7.68 5.72 8.53
CA LEU A 91 7.18 4.51 7.89
C LEU A 91 8.33 3.55 7.53
N THR A 92 9.45 4.06 6.98
CA THR A 92 10.63 3.26 6.66
C THR A 92 11.14 2.53 7.91
N ASP A 93 11.32 3.24 9.02
CA ASP A 93 11.79 2.67 10.29
C ASP A 93 10.82 1.60 10.82
N SER A 94 9.51 1.88 10.76
CA SER A 94 8.46 0.95 11.19
C SER A 94 8.44 -0.34 10.33
N ILE A 95 8.62 -0.23 9.04
CA ILE A 95 8.71 -1.38 8.12
C ILE A 95 9.97 -2.20 8.38
N ILE A 96 11.12 -1.56 8.62
CA ILE A 96 12.35 -2.27 8.99
C ILE A 96 12.13 -3.08 10.27
N GLU A 97 11.56 -2.48 11.31
CA GLU A 97 11.29 -3.18 12.58
C GLU A 97 10.27 -4.30 12.40
N LEU A 98 9.25 -4.14 11.54
CA LEU A 98 8.30 -5.20 11.21
C LEU A 98 8.98 -6.44 10.62
N PHE A 99 9.88 -6.24 9.65
CA PHE A 99 10.51 -7.34 8.92
C PHE A 99 11.77 -7.91 9.60
N LYS A 100 12.39 -7.18 10.51
CA LYS A 100 13.62 -7.56 11.21
C LYS A 100 13.60 -8.95 11.89
N PRO A 101 12.52 -9.37 12.58
CA PRO A 101 12.46 -10.73 13.14
C PRO A 101 12.55 -11.83 12.09
N TYR A 102 11.94 -11.61 10.93
CA TYR A 102 11.89 -12.59 9.84
C TYR A 102 13.21 -12.69 9.08
N ALA A 103 13.94 -11.58 8.95
CA ALA A 103 15.28 -11.57 8.38
C ALA A 103 16.30 -12.37 9.20
N LYS A 104 16.08 -12.47 10.52
CA LYS A 104 16.91 -13.27 11.44
C LYS A 104 16.52 -14.76 11.45
N ALA A 105 15.25 -15.07 11.24
CA ALA A 105 14.72 -16.44 11.33
C ALA A 105 15.16 -17.34 10.17
N THR A 106 15.70 -16.79 9.07
CA THR A 106 16.28 -17.57 7.98
C THR A 106 17.55 -18.34 8.40
N GLU A 107 18.18 -17.96 9.52
CA GLU A 107 19.35 -18.65 10.07
C GLU A 107 18.98 -19.81 11.02
N ASN A 108 17.79 -19.81 11.62
CA ASN A 108 17.34 -20.82 12.57
C ASN A 108 15.97 -21.39 12.17
N LYS A 109 15.92 -22.62 11.68
CA LYS A 109 14.73 -23.30 11.12
C LYS A 109 13.54 -23.54 12.07
N THR A 110 13.53 -23.02 13.29
CA THR A 110 12.57 -23.42 14.35
C THR A 110 11.65 -22.31 14.90
N GLY A 111 11.65 -21.09 14.36
CA GLY A 111 11.03 -19.94 15.04
C GLY A 111 9.77 -19.31 14.40
N ALA A 112 9.28 -19.77 13.25
CA ALA A 112 8.30 -19.00 12.46
C ALA A 112 6.82 -19.32 12.71
N GLU A 113 6.48 -20.37 13.47
CA GLU A 113 5.08 -20.84 13.57
C GLU A 113 4.18 -20.06 14.55
N ASN A 114 4.72 -19.30 15.49
CA ASN A 114 3.93 -18.63 16.54
C ASN A 114 3.65 -17.13 16.30
N SER A 115 3.93 -16.55 15.12
CA SER A 115 3.87 -15.10 14.91
C SER A 115 2.75 -14.59 13.99
N ASN A 116 1.86 -15.44 13.49
CA ASN A 116 0.90 -15.05 12.44
C ASN A 116 -0.10 -13.95 12.87
N ILE A 117 -0.58 -13.99 14.11
CA ILE A 117 -1.54 -12.99 14.62
C ILE A 117 -0.85 -11.62 14.79
N ASP A 118 0.41 -11.64 15.22
CA ASP A 118 1.19 -10.44 15.53
C ASP A 118 1.57 -9.61 14.27
N PHE A 119 1.77 -10.23 13.10
CA PHE A 119 2.19 -9.49 11.88
C PHE A 119 1.07 -8.61 11.32
N SER A 120 -0.13 -9.14 11.15
CA SER A 120 -1.28 -8.38 10.64
C SER A 120 -1.65 -7.22 11.57
N GLU A 121 -1.65 -7.45 12.90
CA GLU A 121 -1.89 -6.39 13.87
C GLU A 121 -0.81 -5.29 13.81
N LYS A 122 0.44 -5.66 13.63
CA LYS A 122 1.54 -4.69 13.44
C LYS A 122 1.37 -3.88 12.17
N LEU A 123 0.98 -4.51 11.05
CA LEU A 123 0.68 -3.82 9.80
C LEU A 123 -0.43 -2.77 9.96
N VAL A 124 -1.50 -3.14 10.68
CA VAL A 124 -2.59 -2.21 11.02
C VAL A 124 -2.09 -1.05 11.86
N LYS A 125 -1.28 -1.31 12.90
CA LYS A 125 -0.67 -0.27 13.73
C LYS A 125 0.21 0.68 12.91
N ILE A 126 1.04 0.14 12.01
CA ILE A 126 1.88 0.94 11.11
C ILE A 126 1.01 1.83 10.20
N SER A 127 -0.08 1.27 9.65
CA SER A 127 -1.01 2.04 8.81
C SER A 127 -1.69 3.18 9.57
N ASN A 128 -2.11 2.94 10.82
CA ASN A 128 -2.68 3.97 11.67
C ASN A 128 -1.66 5.05 12.04
N HIS A 129 -0.44 4.68 12.44
CA HIS A 129 0.61 5.65 12.73
C HIS A 129 0.94 6.51 11.51
N PHE A 130 1.07 5.89 10.33
CA PHE A 130 1.30 6.66 9.11
C PHE A 130 0.13 7.61 8.78
N LEU A 131 -1.11 7.18 9.02
CA LEU A 131 -2.30 8.02 8.84
C LEU A 131 -2.26 9.25 9.77
N ASP A 132 -1.93 9.04 11.04
CA ASP A 132 -1.88 10.10 12.06
C ASP A 132 -0.76 11.10 11.76
N ASP A 133 0.43 10.61 11.42
CA ASP A 133 1.57 11.44 11.01
C ASP A 133 1.24 12.26 9.76
N TYR A 134 0.60 11.63 8.78
CA TYR A 134 0.21 12.28 7.54
C TYR A 134 -0.87 13.35 7.75
N LYS A 135 -1.87 13.09 8.61
CA LYS A 135 -2.87 14.08 9.02
C LYS A 135 -2.22 15.27 9.72
N SER A 136 -1.34 15.00 10.68
CA SER A 136 -0.61 16.04 11.41
C SER A 136 0.24 16.92 10.47
N ALA A 137 0.92 16.30 9.51
CA ALA A 137 1.67 17.03 8.47
C ALA A 137 0.76 17.95 7.64
N MET A 138 -0.44 17.47 7.27
CA MET A 138 -1.42 18.26 6.50
C MET A 138 -2.03 19.40 7.32
N GLU A 139 -2.22 19.22 8.62
CA GLU A 139 -2.65 20.29 9.54
C GLU A 139 -1.59 21.40 9.65
N ILE A 140 -0.32 21.03 9.76
CA ILE A 140 0.79 22.01 9.76
C ILE A 140 0.82 22.80 8.45
N LEU A 141 0.62 22.13 7.32
CA LEU A 141 0.51 22.79 6.01
C LEU A 141 -0.70 23.73 5.93
N ASN A 142 -1.87 23.31 6.45
CA ASN A 142 -3.04 24.17 6.56
C ASN A 142 -2.75 25.45 7.34
N ASN A 143 -2.06 25.34 8.48
CA ASN A 143 -1.67 26.50 9.29
C ASN A 143 -0.71 27.44 8.56
N SER A 144 0.08 26.92 7.63
CA SER A 144 0.96 27.72 6.79
C SER A 144 0.19 28.47 5.69
N ILE A 145 -0.83 27.85 5.12
CA ILE A 145 -1.75 28.47 4.13
C ILE A 145 -2.60 29.58 4.77
N LEU A 146 -3.06 29.37 6.01
CA LEU A 146 -3.91 30.35 6.75
C LEU A 146 -3.21 31.69 7.00
N LYS A 147 -1.90 31.82 6.84
CA LYS A 147 -1.16 33.07 6.97
C LYS A 147 -1.27 33.97 5.73
N VAL A 148 -1.90 33.49 4.66
CA VAL A 148 -2.11 34.27 3.45
C VAL A 148 -3.42 35.04 3.55
N PRO A 149 -3.41 36.36 3.37
CA PRO A 149 -4.65 37.17 3.37
C PRO A 149 -5.66 36.60 2.38
N ASN A 150 -6.92 36.42 2.82
CA ASN A 150 -8.01 35.85 2.02
C ASN A 150 -7.96 34.34 1.77
N SER A 151 -7.12 33.58 2.47
CA SER A 151 -7.00 32.12 2.28
C SER A 151 -7.93 31.29 3.15
N THR A 152 -8.79 31.91 3.94
CA THR A 152 -9.70 31.23 4.89
C THR A 152 -10.68 30.25 4.26
N THR A 153 -10.81 30.24 2.94
CA THR A 153 -11.74 29.39 2.19
C THR A 153 -11.13 28.07 1.71
N TYR A 154 -9.83 27.89 1.83
CA TYR A 154 -9.14 26.73 1.25
C TYR A 154 -8.29 26.03 2.31
N ARG A 155 -8.76 24.88 2.75
CA ARG A 155 -8.05 23.98 3.66
C ARG A 155 -7.90 22.61 3.01
N ILE A 156 -6.79 21.96 3.30
CA ILE A 156 -6.70 20.50 3.10
C ILE A 156 -7.73 19.88 4.04
N ASP A 157 -8.67 19.13 3.49
CA ASP A 157 -9.66 18.43 4.28
C ASP A 157 -9.01 17.22 4.96
N VAL A 158 -8.43 17.45 6.13
CA VAL A 158 -7.71 16.44 6.91
C VAL A 158 -8.64 15.34 7.39
N GLU A 159 -9.91 15.65 7.65
CA GLU A 159 -10.93 14.69 8.06
C GLU A 159 -11.26 13.67 6.95
N ASN A 160 -11.10 14.06 5.69
CA ASN A 160 -11.24 13.18 4.54
C ASN A 160 -9.96 12.41 4.16
N ILE A 161 -8.89 12.50 4.97
CA ILE A 161 -7.75 11.60 4.85
C ILE A 161 -8.09 10.31 5.61
N LYS A 162 -8.51 9.28 4.89
CA LYS A 162 -9.03 8.03 5.45
C LYS A 162 -7.99 6.90 5.45
N TYR A 163 -8.31 5.83 6.19
CA TYR A 163 -7.47 4.63 6.32
C TYR A 163 -7.06 4.02 4.96
N GLY A 164 -7.94 4.09 3.96
CA GLY A 164 -7.68 3.60 2.61
C GLY A 164 -6.40 4.16 1.97
N LYS A 165 -6.03 5.42 2.27
CA LYS A 165 -4.78 6.01 1.79
C LYS A 165 -3.56 5.43 2.49
N ALA A 166 -3.61 5.29 3.81
CA ALA A 166 -2.53 4.74 4.61
C ALA A 166 -2.25 3.27 4.26
N GLN A 167 -3.30 2.43 4.22
CA GLN A 167 -3.16 1.03 3.84
C GLN A 167 -2.52 0.88 2.45
N LYS A 168 -2.87 1.75 1.51
CA LYS A 168 -2.29 1.65 0.17
C LYS A 168 -0.79 1.89 0.20
N VAL A 169 -0.31 2.91 0.91
CA VAL A 169 1.15 3.15 1.05
C VAL A 169 1.83 1.98 1.72
N VAL A 170 1.30 1.48 2.82
CA VAL A 170 1.90 0.39 3.60
C VAL A 170 1.92 -0.91 2.79
N ASN A 171 0.79 -1.32 2.21
CA ASN A 171 0.72 -2.57 1.45
C ASN A 171 1.49 -2.50 0.12
N MET A 172 1.50 -1.34 -0.54
CA MET A 172 2.36 -1.13 -1.71
C MET A 172 3.84 -1.15 -1.34
N THR A 173 4.23 -0.66 -0.15
CA THR A 173 5.60 -0.81 0.34
C THR A 173 5.97 -2.29 0.50
N CYS A 174 5.11 -3.09 1.12
CA CYS A 174 5.30 -4.54 1.23
C CYS A 174 5.42 -5.20 -0.16
N LYS A 175 4.58 -4.79 -1.12
CA LYS A 175 4.62 -5.26 -2.50
C LYS A 175 5.98 -4.94 -3.17
N TYR A 176 6.47 -3.71 -3.03
CA TYR A 176 7.77 -3.35 -3.60
C TYR A 176 8.94 -4.06 -2.92
N LEU A 177 8.90 -4.23 -1.61
CA LEU A 177 9.91 -5.04 -0.90
C LEU A 177 9.89 -6.50 -1.38
N MET A 178 8.71 -7.07 -1.59
CA MET A 178 8.58 -8.40 -2.16
C MET A 178 9.23 -8.49 -3.56
N LEU A 179 9.01 -7.47 -4.41
CA LEU A 179 9.61 -7.42 -5.74
C LEU A 179 11.13 -7.22 -5.73
N PHE A 180 11.68 -6.62 -4.68
CA PHE A 180 13.13 -6.42 -4.53
C PHE A 180 13.80 -7.59 -3.83
N SER A 181 13.03 -8.46 -3.17
CA SER A 181 13.58 -9.60 -2.44
C SER A 181 13.72 -10.83 -3.31
N ASP A 182 14.54 -11.79 -2.84
CA ASP A 182 14.70 -13.10 -3.46
C ASP A 182 13.38 -13.91 -3.35
N ALA A 183 13.07 -14.70 -4.38
CA ALA A 183 11.87 -15.54 -4.44
C ALA A 183 11.75 -16.54 -3.27
N SER A 184 12.86 -16.93 -2.66
CA SER A 184 12.86 -17.80 -1.47
C SER A 184 12.19 -17.18 -0.24
N ASP A 185 12.15 -15.85 -0.16
CA ASP A 185 11.55 -15.11 0.95
C ASP A 185 10.03 -14.91 0.80
N TYR A 186 9.47 -15.08 -0.42
CA TYR A 186 8.05 -14.86 -0.70
C TYR A 186 7.14 -15.71 0.19
N LYS A 187 7.48 -16.99 0.39
CA LYS A 187 6.63 -17.94 1.10
C LYS A 187 6.58 -17.70 2.61
N LYS A 188 7.57 -17.03 3.20
CA LYS A 188 7.71 -16.96 4.65
C LYS A 188 7.11 -15.70 5.28
N VAL A 189 7.28 -14.57 4.62
CA VAL A 189 6.94 -13.26 5.20
C VAL A 189 5.79 -12.60 4.44
N PHE A 190 5.88 -12.55 3.12
CA PHE A 190 4.92 -11.83 2.30
C PHE A 190 3.55 -12.52 2.18
N GLN A 191 3.43 -13.79 2.57
CA GLN A 191 2.16 -14.50 2.73
C GLN A 191 1.21 -13.87 3.77
N GLN A 192 1.79 -13.13 4.71
CA GLN A 192 1.04 -12.45 5.78
C GLN A 192 0.64 -11.02 5.39
N CYS A 193 1.14 -10.53 4.27
CA CYS A 193 0.83 -9.20 3.77
C CYS A 193 -0.53 -9.18 3.09
N GLU A 194 -1.20 -8.05 3.22
CA GLU A 194 -2.52 -7.81 2.65
C GLU A 194 -2.41 -7.25 1.22
N MET A 195 -3.47 -7.42 0.45
CA MET A 195 -3.55 -6.89 -0.91
C MET A 195 -3.72 -5.37 -0.89
N PRO A 196 -2.90 -4.59 -1.60
CA PRO A 196 -3.12 -3.15 -1.70
C PRO A 196 -4.42 -2.87 -2.47
N LEU A 197 -5.38 -2.22 -1.80
CA LEU A 197 -6.65 -1.89 -2.44
C LEU A 197 -6.53 -0.62 -3.30
N ASP A 198 -6.91 -0.74 -4.55
CA ASP A 198 -7.10 0.37 -5.48
C ASP A 198 -8.41 0.20 -6.27
N SER A 199 -8.67 1.12 -7.21
CA SER A 199 -9.91 1.07 -7.98
C SER A 199 -10.06 -0.20 -8.80
N LYS A 200 -8.97 -0.77 -9.32
CA LYS A 200 -9.00 -1.99 -10.12
C LYS A 200 -9.24 -3.23 -9.26
N ILE A 201 -8.60 -3.28 -8.10
CA ILE A 201 -8.84 -4.36 -7.14
C ILE A 201 -10.27 -4.31 -6.59
N LEU A 202 -10.80 -3.11 -6.28
CA LEU A 202 -12.20 -2.99 -5.83
C LEU A 202 -13.21 -3.32 -6.94
N GLU A 203 -12.91 -3.01 -8.19
CA GLU A 203 -13.73 -3.46 -9.33
C GLU A 203 -13.78 -5.00 -9.40
N TYR A 204 -12.62 -5.66 -9.34
CA TYR A 204 -12.55 -7.12 -9.31
C TYR A 204 -13.24 -7.71 -8.08
N TYR A 205 -13.06 -7.11 -6.91
CA TYR A 205 -13.74 -7.49 -5.69
C TYR A 205 -15.26 -7.52 -5.89
N ASN A 206 -15.82 -6.43 -6.41
CA ASN A 206 -17.26 -6.29 -6.62
C ASN A 206 -17.83 -7.20 -7.70
N GLU A 207 -17.09 -7.45 -8.78
CA GLU A 207 -17.59 -8.22 -9.94
C GLU A 207 -17.39 -9.72 -9.77
N ILE A 208 -16.28 -10.12 -9.16
CA ILE A 208 -15.85 -11.53 -9.14
C ILE A 208 -15.89 -12.09 -7.72
N ILE A 209 -15.21 -11.44 -6.76
CA ILE A 209 -15.05 -12.00 -5.42
C ILE A 209 -16.37 -12.07 -4.69
N VAL A 210 -17.12 -10.96 -4.65
CA VAL A 210 -18.43 -10.90 -3.99
C VAL A 210 -19.39 -11.91 -4.60
N LYS A 211 -19.44 -12.00 -5.92
CA LYS A 211 -20.30 -12.97 -6.61
C LYS A 211 -19.94 -14.42 -6.25
N SER A 212 -18.66 -14.78 -6.38
CA SER A 212 -18.16 -16.13 -6.10
C SER A 212 -18.40 -16.55 -4.64
N LEU A 213 -18.18 -15.65 -3.69
CA LEU A 213 -18.41 -15.95 -2.28
C LEU A 213 -19.90 -16.05 -1.94
N ASN A 214 -20.78 -15.23 -2.53
CA ASN A 214 -22.22 -15.28 -2.31
C ASN A 214 -22.85 -16.56 -2.89
N GLU A 215 -22.35 -17.09 -3.99
CA GLU A 215 -22.79 -18.36 -4.54
C GLU A 215 -22.56 -19.55 -3.60
N SER A 216 -21.62 -19.40 -2.64
CA SER A 216 -21.21 -20.45 -1.71
C SER A 216 -21.60 -20.19 -0.25
N ARG A 217 -22.25 -19.07 0.07
CA ARG A 217 -22.61 -18.65 1.43
C ARG A 217 -24.12 -18.45 1.58
N ASN A 218 -24.61 -18.66 2.79
CA ASN A 218 -26.00 -18.32 3.14
C ASN A 218 -26.21 -16.82 3.43
N ASN A 219 -25.14 -16.09 3.70
CA ASN A 219 -25.18 -14.65 3.99
C ASN A 219 -24.61 -13.85 2.81
N GLU A 220 -25.35 -12.86 2.38
CA GLU A 220 -24.97 -12.00 1.26
C GLU A 220 -23.88 -10.99 1.67
N ILE A 221 -22.77 -11.03 0.97
CA ILE A 221 -21.72 -10.01 1.06
C ILE A 221 -22.12 -8.85 0.16
N GLN A 222 -22.12 -7.65 0.71
CA GLN A 222 -22.44 -6.44 -0.04
C GLN A 222 -21.25 -5.97 -0.88
N LYS A 223 -21.54 -5.35 -2.02
CA LYS A 223 -20.53 -4.69 -2.84
C LYS A 223 -19.97 -3.47 -2.13
N CYS A 224 -18.67 -3.23 -2.26
CA CYS A 224 -18.05 -1.99 -1.83
C CYS A 224 -18.39 -0.86 -2.81
N THR A 225 -19.07 0.18 -2.34
CA THR A 225 -19.37 1.39 -3.12
C THR A 225 -18.46 2.56 -2.76
N THR A 226 -17.70 2.42 -1.69
CA THR A 226 -16.74 3.43 -1.22
C THR A 226 -15.49 3.43 -2.11
N ALA A 227 -15.03 4.60 -2.52
CA ALA A 227 -13.74 4.71 -3.22
C ALA A 227 -12.60 4.24 -2.31
N TRP A 228 -11.61 3.53 -2.86
CA TRP A 228 -10.50 2.97 -2.09
C TRP A 228 -9.80 3.98 -1.15
N SER A 229 -9.69 5.24 -1.57
CA SER A 229 -9.06 6.32 -0.81
C SER A 229 -9.89 6.80 0.39
N ASN A 230 -11.18 6.47 0.42
CA ASN A 230 -12.14 6.88 1.44
C ASN A 230 -12.55 5.73 2.36
N LEU A 231 -11.97 4.54 2.18
CA LEU A 231 -12.25 3.39 3.04
C LEU A 231 -11.86 3.70 4.49
N GLU A 232 -12.77 3.41 5.40
CA GLU A 232 -12.50 3.32 6.83
C GLU A 232 -11.94 1.94 7.17
N TYR A 233 -11.33 1.81 8.37
CA TYR A 233 -10.64 0.58 8.76
C TYR A 233 -11.55 -0.66 8.77
N GLU A 234 -12.77 -0.56 9.30
CA GLU A 234 -13.66 -1.73 9.40
C GLU A 234 -14.10 -2.22 8.02
N GLU A 235 -14.44 -1.31 7.10
CA GLU A 235 -14.79 -1.66 5.73
C GLU A 235 -13.58 -2.30 4.99
N TYR A 236 -12.40 -1.72 5.16
CA TYR A 236 -11.15 -2.28 4.63
C TYR A 236 -10.90 -3.71 5.15
N LYS A 237 -11.02 -3.93 6.45
CA LYS A 237 -10.82 -5.22 7.10
C LYS A 237 -11.76 -6.31 6.57
N ASP A 238 -13.02 -5.98 6.37
CA ASP A 238 -14.01 -6.92 5.83
C ASP A 238 -13.67 -7.28 4.38
N ILE A 239 -13.26 -6.31 3.57
CA ILE A 239 -12.81 -6.55 2.19
C ILE A 239 -11.59 -7.48 2.18
N GLN A 240 -10.56 -7.22 3.00
CA GLN A 240 -9.36 -8.08 3.09
C GLN A 240 -9.69 -9.51 3.53
N LYS A 241 -10.58 -9.66 4.50
CA LYS A 241 -11.07 -10.97 4.92
C LYS A 241 -11.70 -11.76 3.78
N ASN A 242 -12.55 -11.11 2.99
CA ASN A 242 -13.20 -11.73 1.84
C ASN A 242 -12.21 -12.04 0.71
N ILE A 243 -11.25 -11.15 0.45
CA ILE A 243 -10.18 -11.40 -0.52
C ILE A 243 -9.35 -12.62 -0.11
N LYS A 244 -8.94 -12.69 1.15
CA LYS A 244 -8.17 -13.82 1.67
C LYS A 244 -8.92 -15.15 1.51
N GLU A 245 -10.19 -15.18 1.89
CA GLU A 245 -11.03 -16.36 1.73
C GLU A 245 -11.18 -16.77 0.26
N PHE A 246 -11.38 -15.80 -0.64
CA PHE A 246 -11.47 -16.06 -2.08
C PHE A 246 -10.16 -16.64 -2.62
N CYS A 247 -9.00 -16.05 -2.27
CA CYS A 247 -7.69 -16.54 -2.69
C CYS A 247 -7.44 -17.97 -2.20
N GLU A 248 -7.75 -18.26 -0.93
CA GLU A 248 -7.59 -19.61 -0.34
C GLU A 248 -8.49 -20.64 -1.03
N ARG A 249 -9.76 -20.32 -1.30
CA ARG A 249 -10.71 -21.22 -1.98
C ARG A 249 -10.33 -21.51 -3.41
N ASN A 250 -9.71 -20.54 -4.09
CA ASN A 250 -9.32 -20.64 -5.50
C ASN A 250 -7.84 -20.99 -5.69
N LYS A 251 -7.19 -21.46 -4.63
CA LYS A 251 -5.82 -21.93 -4.67
C LYS A 251 -5.72 -23.15 -5.60
N ASN A 252 -4.80 -23.05 -6.57
CA ASN A 252 -4.53 -24.09 -7.58
C ASN A 252 -5.71 -24.39 -8.54
N ASN A 253 -6.71 -23.53 -8.64
CA ASN A 253 -7.78 -23.60 -9.62
C ASN A 253 -7.39 -22.93 -10.96
N ASP A 254 -8.33 -22.88 -11.91
CA ASP A 254 -8.14 -22.26 -13.23
C ASP A 254 -7.66 -20.79 -13.18
N LEU A 255 -7.90 -20.10 -12.06
CA LEU A 255 -7.41 -18.74 -11.84
C LEU A 255 -5.92 -18.67 -11.49
N ASN A 256 -5.26 -19.82 -11.26
CA ASN A 256 -3.84 -19.91 -10.89
C ASN A 256 -3.45 -19.06 -9.67
N LEU A 257 -4.35 -18.95 -8.66
CA LEU A 257 -4.07 -18.25 -7.43
C LEU A 257 -3.20 -19.08 -6.49
N THR A 258 -2.38 -18.40 -5.70
CA THR A 258 -1.47 -19.02 -4.71
C THR A 258 -2.12 -19.22 -3.35
N GLY A 259 -3.21 -18.50 -3.07
CA GLY A 259 -3.85 -18.40 -1.77
C GLY A 259 -3.28 -17.28 -0.89
N TYR A 260 -2.37 -16.47 -1.43
CA TYR A 260 -1.71 -15.37 -0.73
C TYR A 260 -2.09 -14.02 -1.36
N PRO A 261 -2.89 -13.18 -0.69
CA PRO A 261 -3.48 -11.98 -1.27
C PRO A 261 -2.48 -11.05 -1.98
N LEU A 262 -1.34 -10.75 -1.35
CA LEU A 262 -0.35 -9.85 -1.94
C LEU A 262 0.27 -10.42 -3.23
N ILE A 263 0.48 -11.72 -3.30
CA ILE A 263 1.03 -12.40 -4.48
C ILE A 263 -0.04 -12.52 -5.57
N ASP A 264 -1.26 -12.86 -5.19
CA ASP A 264 -2.39 -13.04 -6.09
C ASP A 264 -2.85 -11.72 -6.73
N GLU A 265 -2.52 -10.58 -6.12
CA GLU A 265 -2.81 -9.25 -6.66
C GLU A 265 -2.27 -9.07 -8.08
N PHE A 266 -1.09 -9.61 -8.40
CA PHE A 266 -0.52 -9.52 -9.75
C PHE A 266 -1.39 -10.22 -10.80
N THR A 267 -1.90 -11.41 -10.48
CA THR A 267 -2.79 -12.17 -11.35
C THR A 267 -4.13 -11.45 -11.53
N ILE A 268 -4.70 -10.96 -10.43
CA ILE A 268 -5.97 -10.23 -10.43
C ILE A 268 -5.85 -8.94 -11.24
N TRP A 269 -4.79 -8.17 -11.00
CA TRP A 269 -4.56 -6.89 -11.68
C TRP A 269 -4.35 -7.07 -13.18
N LYS A 270 -3.57 -8.08 -13.61
CA LYS A 270 -3.37 -8.44 -15.02
C LYS A 270 -4.70 -8.79 -15.71
N ASN A 271 -5.56 -9.56 -15.03
CA ASN A 271 -6.87 -9.93 -15.57
C ASN A 271 -7.81 -8.74 -15.74
N GLN A 272 -7.65 -7.67 -14.94
CA GLN A 272 -8.45 -6.45 -15.06
C GLN A 272 -7.96 -5.50 -16.16
N ILE A 273 -6.68 -5.52 -16.50
CA ILE A 273 -6.14 -4.67 -17.58
C ILE A 273 -6.47 -5.24 -18.95
N ASN A 274 -6.55 -6.56 -19.06
CA ASN A 274 -6.79 -7.25 -20.33
C ASN A 274 -8.29 -7.36 -20.70
N LYS A 275 -9.19 -6.77 -19.88
CA LYS A 275 -10.62 -6.56 -20.20
C LYS A 275 -10.81 -5.24 -20.95
#